data_7349f2ad15237b7ed65693178179042f
#
_entry.id   7349f2ad15237b7ed65693178179042f
#
_cell.length_a   1.000
_cell.length_b   1.000
_cell.length_c   1.000
_cell.angle_alpha   90.00
_cell.angle_beta   90.00
_cell.angle_gamma   90.00
#
_symmetry.space_group_name_H-M   'P 1'
#
loop_
_entity.id
_entity.type
_entity.pdbx_description
1 polymer ?
#
loop_
_entity_poly.entity_id
_entity_poly.type
_entity_poly.pdbx_seq_one_letter_code
_entity_poly.pdbx_strand_id
1 'polypeptide(L)'
;MKNIFILIVASLVSYATQAQVAIGKQSVDGAAILDFAPNTTNGIILPVVRTLPTGAGASDGTILINGVNLATAKAQARVNGAWVDISDDSRNLSSLSLNTTAEQGTIAIMGAGASSASGVLVLEATDKALVLPKVANAESEIKSPVVGTMVYDLYSKSLAIFDGAKWNFWK
;
A
#
# COMPACT_ATOMS: atom_id res chain seq x y z
N MET A 1 -50.56 13.40 -6.34
CA MET A 1 -49.59 14.36 -5.80
C MET A 1 -48.82 13.79 -4.59
N LYS A 2 -49.46 13.11 -3.65
CA LYS A 2 -48.82 12.53 -2.45
C LYS A 2 -47.72 11.52 -2.79
N ASN A 3 -47.90 10.67 -3.80
CA ASN A 3 -46.92 9.64 -4.22
C ASN A 3 -45.70 10.22 -4.97
N ILE A 4 -45.87 11.35 -5.66
CA ILE A 4 -44.78 12.05 -6.35
C ILE A 4 -43.84 12.70 -5.32
N PHE A 5 -44.38 13.23 -4.24
CA PHE A 5 -43.60 13.83 -3.17
C PHE A 5 -42.71 12.79 -2.45
N ILE A 6 -43.24 11.58 -2.23
CA ILE A 6 -42.50 10.46 -1.63
C ILE A 6 -41.35 10.01 -2.56
N LEU A 7 -41.57 9.97 -3.87
CA LEU A 7 -40.53 9.62 -4.84
C LEU A 7 -39.41 10.68 -4.91
N ILE A 8 -39.74 11.96 -4.82
CA ILE A 8 -38.78 13.05 -4.78
C ILE A 8 -37.93 13.01 -3.48
N VAL A 9 -38.57 12.76 -2.34
CA VAL A 9 -37.86 12.63 -1.06
C VAL A 9 -36.97 11.39 -1.05
N ALA A 10 -37.39 10.27 -1.62
CA ALA A 10 -36.59 9.05 -1.73
C ALA A 10 -35.35 9.22 -2.64
N SER A 11 -35.44 10.05 -3.72
CA SER A 11 -34.31 10.34 -4.61
C SER A 11 -33.30 11.31 -4.02
N LEU A 12 -33.62 12.06 -2.98
CA LEU A 12 -32.71 12.97 -2.27
C LEU A 12 -31.82 12.26 -1.25
N VAL A 13 -32.10 10.98 -0.94
CA VAL A 13 -31.28 10.16 -0.03
C VAL A 13 -30.26 9.33 -0.84
N SER A 14 -29.65 9.92 -1.85
CA SER A 14 -28.46 9.35 -2.50
C SER A 14 -27.28 9.58 -1.57
N TYR A 15 -26.97 8.59 -0.71
CA TYR A 15 -25.71 8.60 0.03
C TYR A 15 -24.58 8.52 -0.97
N ALA A 16 -23.77 9.58 -1.08
CA ALA A 16 -22.48 9.50 -1.73
C ALA A 16 -21.64 8.52 -0.90
N THR A 17 -21.55 7.27 -1.34
CA THR A 17 -20.64 6.29 -0.74
C THR A 17 -19.22 6.77 -1.03
N GLN A 18 -18.57 7.33 -0.02
CA GLN A 18 -17.15 7.66 -0.12
C GLN A 18 -16.39 6.34 -0.16
N ALA A 19 -15.66 6.10 -1.26
CA ALA A 19 -14.81 4.91 -1.40
C ALA A 19 -13.52 5.01 -0.55
N GLN A 20 -13.62 5.60 0.64
CA GLN A 20 -12.53 5.78 1.58
C GLN A 20 -12.54 4.66 2.61
N VAL A 21 -11.38 4.12 2.91
CA VAL A 21 -11.21 3.01 3.84
C VAL A 21 -10.35 3.44 5.02
N ALA A 22 -10.89 3.31 6.23
CA ALA A 22 -10.17 3.49 7.49
C ALA A 22 -9.87 2.11 8.10
N ILE A 23 -8.62 1.86 8.48
CA ILE A 23 -8.20 0.62 9.12
C ILE A 23 -7.77 0.92 10.56
N GLY A 24 -8.46 0.30 11.53
CA GLY A 24 -8.21 0.48 12.96
C GLY A 24 -8.68 1.83 13.52
N LYS A 25 -9.49 2.59 12.77
CA LYS A 25 -10.10 3.87 13.16
C LYS A 25 -11.49 4.01 12.52
N GLN A 26 -12.31 4.96 13.00
CA GLN A 26 -13.70 5.10 12.57
C GLN A 26 -13.87 5.91 11.28
N SER A 27 -12.94 6.80 10.97
CA SER A 27 -12.98 7.68 9.80
C SER A 27 -11.59 7.96 9.27
N VAL A 28 -11.48 8.32 8.00
CA VAL A 28 -10.22 8.78 7.39
C VAL A 28 -9.93 10.22 7.77
N ASP A 29 -8.66 10.59 7.80
CA ASP A 29 -8.20 11.96 7.98
C ASP A 29 -7.94 12.61 6.61
N GLY A 30 -8.54 13.78 6.40
CA GLY A 30 -8.34 14.58 5.18
C GLY A 30 -8.71 13.83 3.89
N ALA A 31 -7.92 14.02 2.84
CA ALA A 31 -8.14 13.45 1.51
C ALA A 31 -7.44 12.09 1.33
N ALA A 32 -7.60 11.17 2.28
CA ALA A 32 -7.09 9.82 2.16
C ALA A 32 -8.09 8.88 1.48
N ILE A 33 -7.60 7.98 0.62
CA ILE A 33 -8.37 6.86 0.08
C ILE A 33 -8.26 5.62 0.98
N LEU A 34 -7.09 5.41 1.56
CA LEU A 34 -6.79 4.39 2.55
C LEU A 34 -5.99 5.04 3.68
N ASP A 35 -6.44 4.87 4.92
CA ASP A 35 -5.87 5.50 6.10
C ASP A 35 -5.85 4.53 7.29
N PHE A 36 -4.84 4.63 8.13
CA PHE A 36 -4.60 3.72 9.25
C PHE A 36 -4.68 4.46 10.59
N ALA A 37 -5.04 3.74 11.66
CA ALA A 37 -5.04 4.28 13.01
C ALA A 37 -3.66 4.87 13.36
N PRO A 38 -3.61 6.01 14.07
CA PRO A 38 -2.35 6.55 14.59
C PRO A 38 -1.79 5.64 15.70
N ASN A 39 -0.49 5.79 15.97
CA ASN A 39 0.24 5.04 17.02
C ASN A 39 0.13 3.52 16.87
N THR A 40 0.03 3.02 15.64
CA THR A 40 0.11 1.59 15.37
C THR A 40 1.57 1.12 15.42
N THR A 41 1.78 -0.15 15.80
CA THR A 41 3.07 -0.85 15.69
C THR A 41 3.11 -1.80 14.49
N ASN A 42 2.12 -1.73 13.61
CA ASN A 42 2.00 -2.54 12.41
C ASN A 42 2.15 -1.68 11.16
N GLY A 43 2.77 -2.23 10.12
CA GLY A 43 2.93 -1.60 8.82
C GLY A 43 2.14 -2.31 7.73
N ILE A 44 2.23 -1.79 6.51
CA ILE A 44 1.82 -2.49 5.30
C ILE A 44 2.97 -3.41 4.88
N ILE A 45 2.67 -4.67 4.54
CA ILE A 45 3.69 -5.61 4.05
C ILE A 45 3.68 -5.59 2.53
N LEU A 46 4.81 -5.21 1.93
CA LEU A 46 5.00 -5.22 0.48
C LEU A 46 5.23 -6.64 -0.04
N PRO A 47 4.76 -6.96 -1.25
CA PRO A 47 5.03 -8.25 -1.87
C PRO A 47 6.51 -8.40 -2.24
N VAL A 48 7.07 -9.59 -1.99
CA VAL A 48 8.39 -10.00 -2.53
C VAL A 48 8.15 -10.72 -3.85
N VAL A 49 8.56 -10.12 -4.97
CA VAL A 49 8.31 -10.67 -6.30
C VAL A 49 9.54 -11.38 -6.88
N ARG A 50 9.34 -12.56 -7.49
CA ARG A 50 10.38 -13.36 -8.14
C ARG A 50 10.54 -13.04 -9.63
N THR A 51 9.56 -12.33 -10.19
CA THR A 51 9.59 -11.82 -11.56
C THR A 51 9.03 -10.41 -11.52
N LEU A 52 9.79 -9.45 -12.06
CA LEU A 52 9.31 -8.07 -12.09
C LEU A 52 8.08 -7.97 -12.99
N PRO A 53 7.03 -7.30 -12.54
CA PRO A 53 5.86 -7.02 -13.36
C PRO A 53 6.20 -6.25 -14.62
N THR A 54 5.47 -6.51 -15.71
CA THR A 54 5.57 -5.84 -16.99
C THR A 54 4.19 -5.40 -17.48
N GLY A 55 4.12 -4.55 -18.51
CA GLY A 55 2.83 -4.06 -19.05
C GLY A 55 2.00 -3.35 -17.98
N ALA A 56 0.72 -3.65 -17.87
CA ALA A 56 -0.19 -3.05 -16.89
C ALA A 56 0.22 -3.31 -15.43
N GLY A 57 0.90 -4.43 -15.14
CA GLY A 57 1.44 -4.74 -13.81
C GLY A 57 2.67 -3.90 -13.43
N ALA A 58 3.21 -3.11 -14.36
CA ALA A 58 4.35 -2.22 -14.14
C ALA A 58 3.95 -0.74 -14.24
N SER A 59 2.75 -0.39 -13.80
CA SER A 59 2.30 1.01 -13.75
C SER A 59 3.15 1.83 -12.79
N ASP A 60 3.39 3.10 -13.12
CA ASP A 60 4.07 4.03 -12.23
C ASP A 60 3.31 4.13 -10.90
N GLY A 61 4.05 4.24 -9.79
CA GLY A 61 3.51 4.17 -8.43
C GLY A 61 3.49 2.76 -7.84
N THR A 62 3.80 1.70 -8.60
CA THR A 62 3.94 0.35 -8.05
C THR A 62 5.15 0.26 -7.13
N ILE A 63 4.98 -0.30 -5.93
CA ILE A 63 6.04 -0.52 -4.93
C ILE A 63 6.09 -2.01 -4.58
N LEU A 64 7.30 -2.56 -4.48
CA LEU A 64 7.53 -3.98 -4.18
C LEU A 64 8.94 -4.24 -3.62
N ILE A 65 9.17 -5.45 -3.12
CA ILE A 65 10.52 -5.98 -2.88
C ILE A 65 10.92 -6.81 -4.10
N ASN A 66 11.94 -6.37 -4.85
CA ASN A 66 12.51 -7.12 -5.96
C ASN A 66 13.35 -8.30 -5.42
N GLY A 67 12.81 -9.49 -5.51
CA GLY A 67 13.41 -10.76 -5.13
C GLY A 67 13.75 -11.65 -6.33
N VAL A 68 13.91 -11.08 -7.54
CA VAL A 68 14.36 -11.84 -8.74
C VAL A 68 15.65 -12.60 -8.42
N ASN A 69 16.58 -11.93 -7.76
CA ASN A 69 17.69 -12.56 -7.09
C ASN A 69 17.56 -12.36 -5.58
N LEU A 70 17.19 -13.40 -4.84
CA LEU A 70 17.02 -13.31 -3.39
C LEU A 70 18.32 -12.99 -2.63
N ALA A 71 19.48 -13.26 -3.19
CA ALA A 71 20.75 -12.91 -2.54
C ALA A 71 21.02 -11.38 -2.55
N THR A 72 20.35 -10.64 -3.44
CA THR A 72 20.53 -9.19 -3.63
C THR A 72 19.18 -8.46 -3.74
N ALA A 73 18.21 -8.86 -2.95
CA ALA A 73 16.87 -8.26 -2.96
C ALA A 73 16.91 -6.79 -2.51
N LYS A 74 16.04 -5.96 -3.13
CA LYS A 74 15.89 -4.53 -2.82
C LYS A 74 14.43 -4.10 -2.86
N ALA A 75 14.07 -3.09 -2.05
CA ALA A 75 12.81 -2.39 -2.22
C ALA A 75 12.90 -1.47 -3.45
N GLN A 76 11.90 -1.53 -4.32
CA GLN A 76 11.83 -0.75 -5.55
C GLN A 76 10.47 -0.10 -5.75
N ALA A 77 10.47 1.05 -6.41
CA ALA A 77 9.28 1.71 -6.92
C ALA A 77 9.37 1.87 -8.44
N ARG A 78 8.21 1.85 -9.11
CA ARG A 78 8.11 2.17 -10.53
C ARG A 78 7.92 3.67 -10.70
N VAL A 79 8.86 4.33 -11.38
CA VAL A 79 8.88 5.78 -11.59
C VAL A 79 9.30 6.09 -13.02
N ASN A 80 8.50 6.86 -13.74
CA ASN A 80 8.76 7.24 -15.14
C ASN A 80 9.11 6.05 -16.05
N GLY A 81 8.37 4.95 -15.91
CA GLY A 81 8.57 3.76 -16.70
C GLY A 81 9.81 2.92 -16.34
N ALA A 82 10.52 3.23 -15.24
CA ALA A 82 11.69 2.49 -14.77
C ALA A 82 11.53 2.00 -13.33
N TRP A 83 12.14 0.85 -12.99
CA TRP A 83 12.27 0.41 -11.61
C TRP A 83 13.43 1.13 -10.94
N VAL A 84 13.15 1.82 -9.84
CA VAL A 84 14.11 2.63 -9.07
C VAL A 84 14.24 2.04 -7.67
N ASP A 85 15.47 1.87 -7.20
CA ASP A 85 15.74 1.41 -5.83
C ASP A 85 15.31 2.49 -4.82
N ILE A 86 14.55 2.06 -3.80
CA ILE A 86 14.17 2.87 -2.64
C ILE A 86 14.79 2.32 -1.35
N SER A 87 15.66 1.32 -1.45
CA SER A 87 16.57 0.89 -0.39
C SER A 87 18.01 1.08 -0.84
N ASP A 88 18.85 1.57 0.07
CA ASP A 88 20.29 1.85 -0.22
C ASP A 88 21.04 0.56 -0.52
N ASP A 89 20.93 -0.43 0.36
CA ASP A 89 21.62 -1.72 0.25
C ASP A 89 20.71 -2.83 -0.26
N SER A 90 21.32 -3.85 -0.85
CA SER A 90 20.66 -5.12 -1.13
C SER A 90 20.69 -6.04 0.10
N ARG A 91 19.73 -6.97 0.16
CA ARG A 91 19.63 -7.96 1.23
C ARG A 91 19.56 -9.39 0.70
N ASN A 92 20.16 -10.29 1.46
CA ASN A 92 20.04 -11.72 1.18
C ASN A 92 18.77 -12.26 1.85
N LEU A 93 17.77 -12.57 1.04
CA LEU A 93 16.49 -13.17 1.44
C LEU A 93 16.38 -14.64 1.05
N SER A 94 17.50 -15.33 0.76
CA SER A 94 17.48 -16.72 0.31
C SER A 94 16.88 -17.70 1.34
N SER A 95 16.89 -17.33 2.62
CA SER A 95 16.24 -18.10 3.70
C SER A 95 14.74 -17.83 3.85
N LEU A 96 14.20 -16.83 3.12
CA LEU A 96 12.78 -16.49 3.21
C LEU A 96 11.94 -17.57 2.53
N SER A 97 11.02 -18.19 3.27
CA SER A 97 10.02 -19.08 2.70
C SER A 97 8.95 -18.25 2.00
N LEU A 98 9.03 -18.16 0.67
CA LEU A 98 8.03 -17.48 -0.14
C LEU A 98 6.85 -18.43 -0.43
N ASN A 99 5.66 -17.87 -0.48
CA ASN A 99 4.51 -18.61 -0.98
C ASN A 99 4.71 -18.91 -2.47
N THR A 100 4.73 -20.18 -2.82
CA THR A 100 4.84 -20.66 -4.20
C THR A 100 3.51 -21.10 -4.80
N THR A 101 2.43 -21.02 -4.02
CA THR A 101 1.07 -21.31 -4.49
C THR A 101 0.65 -20.22 -5.48
N ALA A 102 -0.04 -20.60 -6.56
CA ALA A 102 -0.61 -19.65 -7.50
C ALA A 102 -1.52 -18.65 -6.75
N GLU A 103 -1.50 -17.38 -7.20
CA GLU A 103 -2.36 -16.35 -6.63
C GLU A 103 -3.82 -16.81 -6.61
N GLN A 104 -4.47 -16.60 -5.48
CA GLN A 104 -5.87 -16.89 -5.26
C GLN A 104 -6.64 -15.59 -5.04
N GLY A 105 -7.76 -15.45 -5.75
CA GLY A 105 -8.65 -14.30 -5.61
C GLY A 105 -8.49 -13.25 -6.70
N THR A 106 -9.20 -12.15 -6.52
CA THR A 106 -9.19 -10.98 -7.40
C THR A 106 -8.40 -9.84 -6.76
N ILE A 107 -7.92 -8.92 -7.60
CA ILE A 107 -7.27 -7.69 -7.11
C ILE A 107 -8.23 -6.89 -6.23
N ALA A 108 -7.69 -6.27 -5.18
CA ALA A 108 -8.43 -5.29 -4.39
C ALA A 108 -8.26 -3.90 -5.04
N ILE A 109 -9.38 -3.30 -5.47
CA ILE A 109 -9.40 -1.94 -6.04
C ILE A 109 -10.15 -1.05 -5.05
N MET A 110 -9.55 0.09 -4.68
CA MET A 110 -10.18 1.12 -3.88
C MET A 110 -10.24 2.43 -4.67
N GLY A 111 -11.39 3.10 -4.63
CA GLY A 111 -11.60 4.40 -5.28
C GLY A 111 -12.18 4.33 -6.69
N ALA A 112 -12.17 3.17 -7.36
CA ALA A 112 -12.80 2.94 -8.65
C ALA A 112 -13.50 1.59 -8.71
N GLY A 113 -14.47 1.44 -9.64
CA GLY A 113 -15.14 0.17 -9.89
C GLY A 113 -14.31 -0.82 -10.72
N ALA A 114 -13.28 -0.32 -11.43
CA ALA A 114 -12.35 -1.10 -12.23
C ALA A 114 -11.04 -0.31 -12.41
N SER A 115 -9.94 -1.02 -12.66
CA SER A 115 -8.64 -0.44 -13.00
C SER A 115 -8.01 -1.21 -14.15
N SER A 116 -7.24 -0.52 -14.98
CA SER A 116 -6.36 -1.13 -15.97
C SER A 116 -4.99 -1.54 -15.38
N ALA A 117 -4.67 -1.06 -14.18
CA ALA A 117 -3.47 -1.47 -13.46
C ALA A 117 -3.63 -2.88 -12.90
N SER A 118 -2.52 -3.62 -12.84
CA SER A 118 -2.46 -4.96 -12.27
C SER A 118 -1.65 -4.92 -10.98
N GLY A 119 -2.21 -5.41 -9.88
CA GLY A 119 -1.56 -5.44 -8.57
C GLY A 119 -2.46 -6.13 -7.54
N VAL A 120 -1.92 -6.48 -6.38
CA VAL A 120 -2.68 -7.09 -5.28
C VAL A 120 -3.66 -6.08 -4.66
N LEU A 121 -3.21 -4.84 -4.50
CA LEU A 121 -3.99 -3.70 -4.07
C LEU A 121 -3.74 -2.53 -5.03
N VAL A 122 -4.81 -2.00 -5.61
CA VAL A 122 -4.78 -0.86 -6.52
C VAL A 122 -5.59 0.28 -5.91
N LEU A 123 -4.98 1.45 -5.77
CA LEU A 123 -5.60 2.65 -5.24
C LEU A 123 -5.81 3.64 -6.40
N GLU A 124 -7.07 3.85 -6.80
CA GLU A 124 -7.46 4.72 -7.91
C GLU A 124 -8.15 5.95 -7.38
N ALA A 125 -7.50 7.11 -7.48
CA ALA A 125 -8.10 8.38 -7.10
C ALA A 125 -7.47 9.54 -7.86
N THR A 126 -8.25 10.60 -8.10
CA THR A 126 -7.79 11.83 -8.73
C THR A 126 -7.33 12.88 -7.72
N ASP A 127 -7.84 12.79 -6.49
CA ASP A 127 -7.67 13.81 -5.44
C ASP A 127 -7.43 13.23 -4.04
N LYS A 128 -7.23 11.91 -3.92
CA LYS A 128 -6.99 11.23 -2.64
C LYS A 128 -5.67 10.47 -2.67
N ALA A 129 -5.04 10.33 -1.53
CA ALA A 129 -3.75 9.67 -1.36
C ALA A 129 -3.81 8.49 -0.38
N LEU A 130 -2.84 7.60 -0.46
CA LEU A 130 -2.55 6.63 0.59
C LEU A 130 -1.90 7.37 1.77
N VAL A 131 -2.51 7.26 2.94
CA VAL A 131 -1.88 7.67 4.20
C VAL A 131 -1.31 6.42 4.86
N LEU A 132 0.01 6.35 4.96
CA LEU A 132 0.71 5.21 5.56
C LEU A 132 0.44 5.09 7.06
N PRO A 133 0.53 3.87 7.64
CA PRO A 133 0.60 3.70 9.09
C PRO A 133 1.69 4.57 9.67
N LYS A 134 1.36 5.42 10.65
CA LYS A 134 2.30 6.33 11.30
C LYS A 134 2.79 5.72 12.61
N VAL A 135 4.08 5.53 12.74
CA VAL A 135 4.73 5.02 13.95
C VAL A 135 5.66 6.07 14.55
N ALA A 136 5.79 6.10 15.87
CA ALA A 136 6.64 7.10 16.53
C ALA A 136 8.11 6.94 16.15
N ASN A 137 8.60 5.69 16.10
CA ASN A 137 9.94 5.34 15.64
C ASN A 137 9.94 3.86 15.21
N ALA A 138 10.16 3.63 13.91
CA ALA A 138 10.06 2.29 13.33
C ALA A 138 11.04 1.29 13.96
N GLU A 139 12.25 1.71 14.27
CA GLU A 139 13.29 0.84 14.85
C GLU A 139 12.97 0.41 16.26
N SER A 140 12.40 1.31 17.08
CA SER A 140 12.14 1.05 18.49
C SER A 140 10.77 0.45 18.76
N GLU A 141 9.75 0.81 17.96
CA GLU A 141 8.35 0.46 18.22
C GLU A 141 7.92 -0.85 17.55
N ILE A 142 8.42 -1.13 16.34
CA ILE A 142 8.04 -2.34 15.63
C ILE A 142 9.00 -3.47 16.01
N LYS A 143 8.54 -4.37 16.88
CA LYS A 143 9.29 -5.55 17.26
C LYS A 143 9.09 -6.67 16.25
N SER A 144 10.19 -7.27 15.76
CA SER A 144 10.15 -8.36 14.79
C SER A 144 9.40 -8.02 13.49
N PRO A 145 9.78 -6.93 12.79
CA PRO A 145 9.15 -6.60 11.52
C PRO A 145 9.41 -7.70 10.48
N VAL A 146 8.44 -7.95 9.60
CA VAL A 146 8.63 -8.84 8.44
C VAL A 146 9.22 -8.06 7.27
N VAL A 147 9.93 -8.77 6.38
CA VAL A 147 10.46 -8.18 5.13
C VAL A 147 9.35 -7.49 4.36
N GLY A 148 9.60 -6.28 3.90
CA GLY A 148 8.63 -5.47 3.17
C GLY A 148 7.69 -4.66 4.06
N THR A 149 7.80 -4.72 5.39
CA THR A 149 7.03 -3.83 6.27
C THR A 149 7.31 -2.38 5.92
N MET A 150 6.26 -1.62 5.59
CA MET A 150 6.31 -0.22 5.16
C MET A 150 5.47 0.64 6.10
N VAL A 151 6.04 1.75 6.59
CA VAL A 151 5.40 2.72 7.49
C VAL A 151 5.90 4.14 7.20
N TYR A 152 5.20 5.15 7.74
CA TYR A 152 5.73 6.49 7.89
C TYR A 152 6.31 6.65 9.29
N ASP A 153 7.61 6.87 9.38
CA ASP A 153 8.33 7.08 10.63
C ASP A 153 8.29 8.54 11.04
N LEU A 154 7.66 8.82 12.20
CA LEU A 154 7.51 10.19 12.70
C LEU A 154 8.82 10.79 13.22
N TYR A 155 9.74 9.95 13.69
CA TYR A 155 11.04 10.39 14.21
C TYR A 155 11.93 10.92 13.08
N SER A 156 12.13 10.12 12.04
CA SER A 156 12.94 10.51 10.86
C SER A 156 12.16 11.38 9.87
N LYS A 157 10.80 11.46 10.00
CA LYS A 157 9.88 12.13 9.07
C LYS A 157 10.02 11.61 7.63
N SER A 158 10.10 10.29 7.48
CA SER A 158 10.35 9.64 6.20
C SER A 158 9.54 8.37 6.02
N LEU A 159 9.41 7.92 4.78
CA LEU A 159 9.00 6.56 4.46
C LEU A 159 10.07 5.61 5.00
N ALA A 160 9.65 4.58 5.75
CA ALA A 160 10.52 3.53 6.25
C ALA A 160 10.08 2.16 5.72
N ILE A 161 11.02 1.40 5.17
CA ILE A 161 10.79 0.03 4.67
C ILE A 161 11.82 -0.91 5.29
N PHE A 162 11.34 -2.02 5.88
CA PHE A 162 12.21 -3.04 6.45
C PHE A 162 12.64 -4.05 5.37
N ASP A 163 13.95 -4.24 5.21
CA ASP A 163 14.53 -5.11 4.19
C ASP A 163 14.80 -6.56 4.67
N GLY A 164 14.46 -6.85 5.91
CA GLY A 164 14.72 -8.14 6.56
C GLY A 164 15.90 -8.11 7.56
N ALA A 165 16.65 -7.01 7.61
CA ALA A 165 17.76 -6.81 8.55
C ALA A 165 17.76 -5.42 9.17
N LYS A 166 17.44 -4.37 8.40
CA LYS A 166 17.39 -2.99 8.87
C LYS A 166 16.24 -2.23 8.22
N TRP A 167 15.92 -1.09 8.81
CA TRP A 167 15.02 -0.10 8.22
C TRP A 167 15.79 0.78 7.23
N ASN A 168 15.22 0.98 6.05
CA ASN A 168 15.68 1.92 5.04
C ASN A 168 14.72 3.10 5.02
N PHE A 169 15.28 4.33 5.09
CA PHE A 169 14.51 5.56 5.19
C PHE A 169 14.66 6.38 3.91
N TRP A 170 13.53 6.78 3.35
CA TRP A 170 13.49 7.57 2.13
C TRP A 170 12.72 8.88 2.36
N LYS A 171 13.36 10.01 2.02
CA LYS A 171 12.85 11.38 2.15
C LYS A 171 12.56 12.00 0.80
#